data_9c5bd692556cc33e59d97d5f0c2aa66f
#
_entry.id   9c5bd692556cc33e59d97d5f0c2aa66f
#
_cell.length_a   1.000
_cell.length_b   1.000
_cell.length_c   1.000
_cell.angle_alpha   90.00
_cell.angle_beta   90.00
_cell.angle_gamma   90.00
#
_symmetry.space_group_name_H-M   'P 1'
#
loop_
_entity.id
_entity.type
_entity.pdbx_description
1 polymer ?
#
loop_
_entity_poly.entity_id
_entity_poly.type
_entity_poly.pdbx_seq_one_letter_code
_entity_poly.pdbx_strand_id
1 'polypeptide(L)'
;MTDERPIEELDPEVIPADGEDEEEAGLYEHFAVTADKGQTPMRLDKFLTVRMEHCSRNRIQAAADSGNILVNGKAAKSSYKVKPLDRIQIVMPYPRREVELRAENIPLDIPYEDKWLLLLDKPAGMVVHPGVGNYDGTLVNALMYHLNAQGIPAEEQNRAGLVHRIDKNTSGLLVIAKDEQTHARLAKQFFDHTIQRRYVALVWGNFEEDEGTITGNIGRSPKDRQKMFVFADGSDGKHAVTHWKVLKRYGYVTLVECRLETGRTHQIRVHMAWIGHPLFNDERYGGDRILKGTTFAKYRQFIDNCFTVMPRHALHARLLGFEHPATHEEVLFESPLPDDFQALLEKWDTYCSAVETAEQ
;
A
#
# COMPACT_ATOMS: atom_id res chain seq x y z
N MET A 1 38.59 -5.81 11.15
CA MET A 1 37.67 -5.96 10.03
C MET A 1 36.33 -6.31 10.65
N THR A 2 35.47 -5.32 10.82
CA THR A 2 34.11 -5.45 11.37
C THR A 2 33.22 -5.82 10.18
N ASP A 3 32.53 -6.94 10.31
CA ASP A 3 31.55 -7.45 9.34
C ASP A 3 30.31 -6.53 9.39
N GLU A 4 30.33 -5.42 8.64
CA GLU A 4 29.21 -4.51 8.48
C GLU A 4 28.35 -4.99 7.31
N ARG A 5 27.33 -5.80 7.62
CA ARG A 5 26.29 -6.17 6.64
C ARG A 5 25.19 -5.11 6.59
N PRO A 6 24.71 -4.71 5.40
CA PRO A 6 23.65 -3.72 5.26
C PRO A 6 22.32 -4.22 5.82
N ILE A 7 21.58 -3.31 6.44
CA ILE A 7 20.28 -3.58 7.03
C ILE A 7 19.21 -3.25 6.01
N GLU A 8 18.45 -4.27 5.61
CA GLU A 8 17.23 -4.10 4.81
C GLU A 8 16.18 -3.23 5.55
N GLU A 9 15.48 -2.44 4.76
CA GLU A 9 14.37 -1.58 5.22
C GLU A 9 13.37 -2.37 6.07
N LEU A 10 13.29 -2.01 7.35
CA LEU A 10 12.20 -2.46 8.19
C LEU A 10 10.89 -1.81 7.71
N ASP A 11 10.04 -2.57 7.02
CA ASP A 11 8.72 -2.12 6.57
C ASP A 11 7.82 -1.82 7.78
N PRO A 12 7.15 -0.66 7.86
CA PRO A 12 6.25 -0.32 8.96
C PRO A 12 4.97 -1.17 9.01
N GLU A 13 4.75 -2.08 8.05
CA GLU A 13 3.51 -2.88 7.96
C GLU A 13 3.57 -4.26 8.60
N VAL A 14 4.65 -4.60 9.33
CA VAL A 14 4.79 -5.90 9.97
C VAL A 14 4.01 -5.96 11.29
N ILE A 15 2.74 -6.34 11.23
CA ILE A 15 1.94 -6.83 12.36
C ILE A 15 1.51 -8.26 12.02
N PRO A 16 1.72 -9.26 12.89
CA PRO A 16 1.36 -10.64 12.64
C PRO A 16 -0.15 -10.80 12.47
N ALA A 17 -0.58 -11.64 11.53
CA ALA A 17 -1.93 -12.19 11.52
C ALA A 17 -2.03 -13.25 12.63
N ASP A 18 -3.15 -13.22 13.36
CA ASP A 18 -3.49 -14.17 14.42
C ASP A 18 -3.36 -15.62 13.92
N GLY A 19 -2.49 -16.38 14.56
CA GLY A 19 -2.33 -17.83 14.42
C GLY A 19 -1.84 -18.36 15.76
N GLU A 20 -2.71 -19.08 16.42
CA GLU A 20 -2.50 -19.72 17.72
C GLU A 20 -1.28 -20.64 17.66
N ASP A 21 -0.29 -20.33 18.51
CA ASP A 21 0.57 -21.29 19.23
C ASP A 21 1.37 -20.49 20.27
N GLU A 22 0.97 -20.57 21.53
CA GLU A 22 1.72 -20.05 22.68
C GLU A 22 2.94 -20.95 22.94
N GLU A 23 3.99 -20.77 22.14
CA GLU A 23 5.35 -21.11 22.59
C GLU A 23 5.99 -19.85 23.15
N GLU A 24 6.71 -19.95 24.29
CA GLU A 24 7.44 -18.87 24.93
C GLU A 24 8.23 -18.04 23.90
N ALA A 25 7.67 -16.90 23.49
CA ALA A 25 8.22 -16.05 22.46
C ALA A 25 9.48 -15.36 22.98
N GLY A 26 10.63 -15.98 22.77
CA GLY A 26 11.93 -15.35 22.95
C GLY A 26 12.03 -14.12 22.06
N LEU A 27 12.61 -13.04 22.58
CA LEU A 27 12.92 -11.84 21.78
C LEU A 27 14.12 -12.17 20.88
N TYR A 28 13.98 -11.97 19.58
CA TYR A 28 15.02 -12.19 18.58
C TYR A 28 15.81 -10.91 18.31
N GLU A 29 17.14 -11.01 18.26
CA GLU A 29 18.01 -9.88 17.97
C GLU A 29 17.98 -9.55 16.46
N HIS A 30 17.51 -8.35 16.13
CA HIS A 30 17.46 -7.84 14.75
C HIS A 30 18.64 -6.94 14.39
N PHE A 31 19.23 -6.29 15.38
CA PHE A 31 20.40 -5.44 15.23
C PHE A 31 21.17 -5.39 16.55
N ALA A 32 22.48 -5.40 16.47
CA ALA A 32 23.33 -5.17 17.64
C ALA A 32 24.54 -4.31 17.26
N VAL A 33 24.87 -3.37 18.15
CA VAL A 33 26.07 -2.54 18.01
C VAL A 33 26.65 -2.26 19.40
N THR A 34 27.97 -2.27 19.51
CA THR A 34 28.66 -1.84 20.72
C THR A 34 29.22 -0.44 20.50
N ALA A 35 28.94 0.48 21.41
CA ALA A 35 29.46 1.83 21.36
C ALA A 35 30.99 1.84 21.54
N ASP A 36 31.68 2.67 20.78
CA ASP A 36 33.15 2.77 20.79
C ASP A 36 33.68 3.19 22.19
N LYS A 37 34.91 2.81 22.52
CA LYS A 37 35.56 3.20 23.77
C LYS A 37 35.68 4.72 23.96
N GLY A 38 35.71 5.46 22.85
CA GLY A 38 35.77 6.93 22.83
C GLY A 38 34.42 7.61 22.59
N GLN A 39 33.31 6.87 22.69
CA GLN A 39 31.97 7.40 22.40
C GLN A 39 31.64 8.57 23.33
N THR A 40 31.43 9.75 22.75
CA THR A 40 30.88 10.89 23.49
C THR A 40 29.40 10.67 23.80
N PRO A 41 28.89 11.09 24.97
CA PRO A 41 27.51 10.91 25.36
C PRO A 41 26.56 11.47 24.32
N MET A 42 25.79 10.61 23.63
CA MET A 42 24.84 10.95 22.59
C MET A 42 23.50 10.25 22.88
N ARG A 43 22.39 10.91 22.54
CA ARG A 43 21.06 10.30 22.69
C ARG A 43 20.97 9.04 21.83
N LEU A 44 20.32 8.01 22.35
CA LEU A 44 20.15 6.70 21.71
C LEU A 44 19.48 6.82 20.31
N ASP A 45 18.44 7.66 20.21
CA ASP A 45 17.78 7.92 18.94
C ASP A 45 18.73 8.53 17.89
N LYS A 46 19.60 9.46 18.27
CA LYS A 46 20.64 10.00 17.37
C LYS A 46 21.72 8.98 17.04
N PHE A 47 22.17 8.23 18.04
CA PHE A 47 23.22 7.23 17.88
C PHE A 47 22.84 6.16 16.85
N LEU A 48 21.61 5.65 16.94
CA LEU A 48 21.10 4.64 16.01
C LEU A 48 20.82 5.24 14.62
N THR A 49 20.26 6.46 14.53
CA THR A 49 20.01 7.10 13.22
C THR A 49 21.27 7.24 12.36
N VAL A 50 22.44 7.47 12.99
CA VAL A 50 23.71 7.60 12.26
C VAL A 50 24.28 6.24 11.83
N ARG A 51 23.92 5.15 12.51
CA ARG A 51 24.47 3.80 12.30
C ARG A 51 23.54 2.84 11.59
N MET A 52 22.28 3.24 11.42
CA MET A 52 21.28 2.45 10.72
C MET A 52 20.89 3.18 9.45
N GLU A 53 21.27 2.62 8.31
CA GLU A 53 20.81 3.09 7.01
C GLU A 53 19.29 2.87 6.89
N HIS A 54 18.60 3.79 6.22
CA HIS A 54 17.16 3.74 5.95
C HIS A 54 16.22 3.69 7.19
N CYS A 55 16.72 4.00 8.40
CA CYS A 55 15.90 4.05 9.60
C CYS A 55 15.67 5.49 10.09
N SER A 56 14.42 5.95 10.04
CA SER A 56 14.09 7.30 10.51
C SER A 56 14.15 7.40 12.02
N ARG A 57 14.50 8.60 12.53
CA ARG A 57 14.55 8.88 13.97
C ARG A 57 13.23 8.58 14.69
N ASN A 58 12.09 8.89 14.06
CA ASN A 58 10.76 8.63 14.64
C ASN A 58 10.53 7.12 14.83
N ARG A 59 11.04 6.30 13.93
CA ARG A 59 10.93 4.85 13.99
C ARG A 59 11.75 4.28 15.15
N ILE A 60 12.96 4.79 15.34
CA ILE A 60 13.81 4.42 16.50
C ILE A 60 13.12 4.82 17.80
N GLN A 61 12.49 5.99 17.87
CA GLN A 61 11.74 6.44 19.04
C GLN A 61 10.56 5.50 19.33
N ALA A 62 9.77 5.16 18.32
CA ALA A 62 8.66 4.22 18.47
C ALA A 62 9.12 2.82 18.94
N ALA A 63 10.24 2.31 18.42
CA ALA A 63 10.81 1.04 18.86
C ALA A 63 11.30 1.11 20.32
N ALA A 64 11.89 2.23 20.75
CA ALA A 64 12.29 2.43 22.14
C ALA A 64 11.09 2.53 23.09
N ASP A 65 10.02 3.21 22.67
CA ASP A 65 8.79 3.36 23.45
C ASP A 65 8.03 2.02 23.60
N SER A 66 8.16 1.14 22.59
CA SER A 66 7.64 -0.24 22.62
C SER A 66 8.54 -1.22 23.43
N GLY A 67 9.67 -0.75 24.00
CA GLY A 67 10.60 -1.61 24.75
C GLY A 67 11.49 -2.50 23.87
N ASN A 68 11.49 -2.32 22.56
CA ASN A 68 12.22 -3.14 21.59
C ASN A 68 13.69 -2.74 21.43
N ILE A 69 14.16 -1.69 22.10
CA ILE A 69 15.57 -1.31 22.11
C ILE A 69 16.15 -1.56 23.50
N LEU A 70 17.13 -2.45 23.55
CA LEU A 70 17.82 -2.80 24.77
C LEU A 70 19.21 -2.14 24.80
N VAL A 71 19.62 -1.64 25.97
CA VAL A 71 20.99 -1.24 26.26
C VAL A 71 21.49 -2.10 27.40
N ASN A 72 22.56 -2.87 27.15
CA ASN A 72 23.10 -3.84 28.09
C ASN A 72 22.04 -4.79 28.63
N GLY A 73 21.15 -5.28 27.73
CA GLY A 73 20.07 -6.22 28.04
C GLY A 73 18.82 -5.63 28.72
N LYS A 74 18.74 -4.29 28.88
CA LYS A 74 17.59 -3.62 29.53
C LYS A 74 16.94 -2.64 28.57
N ALA A 75 15.60 -2.63 28.52
CA ALA A 75 14.85 -1.69 27.69
C ALA A 75 15.22 -0.23 28.02
N ALA A 76 15.52 0.53 26.97
CA ALA A 76 16.01 1.91 27.11
C ALA A 76 15.11 2.89 26.34
N LYS A 77 14.88 4.07 26.95
CA LYS A 77 14.15 5.16 26.28
C LYS A 77 14.99 5.78 25.16
N SER A 78 14.35 6.33 24.15
CA SER A 78 14.99 7.03 23.02
C SER A 78 15.92 8.18 23.46
N SER A 79 15.67 8.76 24.62
CA SER A 79 16.48 9.83 25.24
C SER A 79 17.72 9.35 26.02
N TYR A 80 17.89 8.02 26.19
CA TYR A 80 19.05 7.46 26.88
C TYR A 80 20.36 8.02 26.29
N LYS A 81 21.32 8.35 27.12
CA LYS A 81 22.65 8.82 26.69
C LYS A 81 23.59 7.60 26.59
N VAL A 82 23.86 7.19 25.37
CA VAL A 82 24.79 6.10 25.08
C VAL A 82 26.15 6.41 25.65
N LYS A 83 26.74 5.45 26.38
CA LYS A 83 28.06 5.52 27.01
C LYS A 83 29.05 4.65 26.27
N PRO A 84 30.35 4.87 26.42
CA PRO A 84 31.37 3.95 25.92
C PRO A 84 31.09 2.50 26.33
N LEU A 85 31.25 1.58 25.37
CA LEU A 85 31.05 0.14 25.52
C LEU A 85 29.59 -0.31 25.81
N ASP A 86 28.59 0.56 25.74
CA ASP A 86 27.22 0.13 25.79
C ASP A 86 26.91 -0.81 24.62
N ARG A 87 26.37 -1.98 24.91
CA ARG A 87 25.81 -2.90 23.90
C ARG A 87 24.36 -2.53 23.69
N ILE A 88 24.04 -2.10 22.48
CA ILE A 88 22.70 -1.69 22.06
C ILE A 88 22.16 -2.77 21.13
N GLN A 89 20.95 -3.24 21.42
CA GLN A 89 20.28 -4.30 20.65
C GLN A 89 18.86 -3.84 20.29
N ILE A 90 18.43 -4.15 19.07
CA ILE A 90 17.02 -4.04 18.67
C ILE A 90 16.49 -5.46 18.64
N VAL A 91 15.43 -5.72 19.40
CA VAL A 91 14.81 -7.05 19.54
C VAL A 91 13.37 -7.01 19.12
N MET A 92 12.90 -8.08 18.48
CA MET A 92 11.53 -8.22 18.02
C MET A 92 10.96 -9.58 18.48
N PRO A 93 9.64 -9.71 18.63
CA PRO A 93 9.02 -10.97 19.05
C PRO A 93 9.00 -12.06 17.95
N TYR A 94 9.62 -11.81 16.81
CA TYR A 94 9.73 -12.74 15.70
C TYR A 94 11.19 -12.81 15.21
N PRO A 95 11.63 -13.97 14.67
CA PRO A 95 13.00 -14.13 14.17
C PRO A 95 13.29 -13.17 13.02
N ARG A 96 14.54 -12.73 12.92
CA ARG A 96 15.01 -12.01 11.75
C ARG A 96 14.91 -12.97 10.56
N ARG A 97 13.91 -12.77 9.69
CA ARG A 97 13.88 -13.40 8.39
C ARG A 97 14.64 -12.49 7.43
N GLU A 98 15.75 -12.95 6.93
CA GLU A 98 16.28 -12.46 5.68
C GLU A 98 15.25 -12.89 4.62
N VAL A 99 14.45 -11.94 4.15
CA VAL A 99 13.59 -12.18 2.98
C VAL A 99 14.52 -12.20 1.79
N GLU A 100 15.04 -13.38 1.48
CA GLU A 100 15.78 -13.60 0.25
C GLU A 100 14.77 -13.40 -0.90
N LEU A 101 14.90 -12.29 -1.62
CA LEU A 101 14.06 -12.04 -2.79
C LEU A 101 14.42 -13.07 -3.87
N ARG A 102 13.46 -13.92 -4.23
CA ARG A 102 13.65 -14.96 -5.25
C ARG A 102 12.88 -14.58 -6.51
N ALA A 103 13.56 -14.73 -7.65
CA ALA A 103 12.90 -14.61 -8.94
C ALA A 103 11.92 -15.77 -9.15
N GLU A 104 10.66 -15.47 -9.45
CA GLU A 104 9.61 -16.47 -9.68
C GLU A 104 8.95 -16.28 -11.04
N ASN A 105 8.78 -17.37 -11.79
CA ASN A 105 8.09 -17.35 -13.08
C ASN A 105 6.57 -17.24 -12.88
N ILE A 106 6.11 -16.04 -12.55
CA ILE A 106 4.70 -15.70 -12.42
C ILE A 106 4.29 -14.90 -13.65
N PRO A 107 3.23 -15.28 -14.36
CA PRO A 107 2.75 -14.54 -15.53
C PRO A 107 2.39 -13.09 -15.18
N LEU A 108 2.87 -12.15 -15.97
CA LEU A 108 2.58 -10.73 -15.87
C LEU A 108 1.81 -10.27 -17.10
N ASP A 109 0.78 -9.45 -16.90
CA ASP A 109 0.12 -8.73 -17.99
C ASP A 109 0.86 -7.39 -18.19
N ILE A 110 1.60 -7.29 -19.30
CA ILE A 110 2.47 -6.15 -19.63
C ILE A 110 1.94 -5.49 -20.93
N PRO A 111 0.98 -4.54 -20.83
CA PRO A 111 0.41 -3.88 -22.00
C PRO A 111 1.40 -3.00 -22.77
N TYR A 112 2.49 -2.58 -22.15
CA TYR A 112 3.53 -1.80 -22.78
C TYR A 112 4.90 -2.08 -22.16
N GLU A 113 5.92 -2.20 -22.97
CA GLU A 113 7.30 -2.33 -22.55
C GLU A 113 8.26 -1.77 -23.59
N ASP A 114 9.26 -1.01 -23.14
CA ASP A 114 10.36 -0.54 -23.97
C ASP A 114 11.72 -0.78 -23.30
N LYS A 115 12.74 -0.05 -23.73
CA LYS A 115 14.10 -0.17 -23.18
C LYS A 115 14.20 0.32 -21.73
N TRP A 116 13.38 1.28 -21.33
CA TRP A 116 13.54 2.05 -20.09
C TRP A 116 12.51 1.71 -19.01
N LEU A 117 11.32 1.34 -19.43
CA LEU A 117 10.21 1.04 -18.50
C LEU A 117 9.28 -0.04 -19.04
N LEU A 118 8.45 -0.56 -18.16
CA LEU A 118 7.28 -1.35 -18.52
C LEU A 118 6.04 -0.89 -17.75
N LEU A 119 4.89 -1.02 -18.38
CA LEU A 119 3.58 -0.91 -17.76
C LEU A 119 3.08 -2.31 -17.42
N LEU A 120 2.55 -2.45 -16.22
CA LEU A 120 1.96 -3.68 -15.75
C LEU A 120 0.49 -3.44 -15.41
N ASP A 121 -0.40 -4.31 -15.88
CA ASP A 121 -1.78 -4.41 -15.40
C ASP A 121 -1.85 -5.46 -14.29
N LYS A 122 -1.75 -5.00 -13.04
CA LYS A 122 -1.67 -5.89 -11.88
C LYS A 122 -3.02 -6.54 -11.60
N PRO A 123 -3.12 -7.87 -11.54
CA PRO A 123 -4.34 -8.53 -11.09
C PRO A 123 -4.60 -8.22 -9.61
N ALA A 124 -5.87 -8.27 -9.22
CA ALA A 124 -6.25 -8.27 -7.81
C ALA A 124 -5.73 -9.54 -7.10
N GLY A 125 -5.48 -9.45 -5.80
CA GLY A 125 -4.95 -10.56 -5.01
C GLY A 125 -3.41 -10.67 -4.98
N MET A 126 -2.71 -10.03 -5.94
CA MET A 126 -1.24 -10.01 -5.97
C MET A 126 -0.70 -8.89 -5.08
N VAL A 127 0.15 -9.26 -4.12
CA VAL A 127 0.90 -8.30 -3.29
C VAL A 127 2.05 -7.71 -4.11
N VAL A 128 2.34 -6.42 -3.92
CA VAL A 128 3.42 -5.76 -4.68
C VAL A 128 4.79 -6.14 -4.13
N HIS A 129 5.01 -5.97 -2.82
CA HIS A 129 6.29 -6.28 -2.16
C HIS A 129 6.15 -7.45 -1.20
N PRO A 130 7.19 -8.30 -1.08
CA PRO A 130 7.25 -9.26 0.00
C PRO A 130 7.11 -8.59 1.37
N GLY A 131 6.40 -9.27 2.26
CA GLY A 131 6.15 -8.79 3.61
C GLY A 131 5.57 -9.89 4.48
N VAL A 132 5.23 -9.58 5.73
CA VAL A 132 4.67 -10.56 6.66
C VAL A 132 3.44 -11.24 6.08
N GLY A 133 3.46 -12.58 6.06
CA GLY A 133 2.39 -13.40 5.50
C GLY A 133 2.36 -13.51 3.97
N ASN A 134 3.24 -12.81 3.24
CA ASN A 134 3.36 -12.87 1.76
C ASN A 134 4.84 -12.70 1.39
N TYR A 135 5.65 -13.72 1.64
CA TYR A 135 7.10 -13.66 1.39
C TYR A 135 7.47 -13.98 -0.06
N ASP A 136 6.65 -14.78 -0.71
CA ASP A 136 6.79 -15.28 -2.07
C ASP A 136 5.51 -14.96 -2.87
N GLY A 137 5.51 -15.19 -4.17
CA GLY A 137 4.35 -14.95 -5.04
C GLY A 137 3.99 -13.48 -5.24
N THR A 138 4.91 -12.56 -4.98
CA THR A 138 4.66 -11.12 -5.08
C THR A 138 5.02 -10.59 -6.47
N LEU A 139 4.56 -9.38 -6.76
CA LEU A 139 4.93 -8.70 -8.00
C LEU A 139 6.45 -8.52 -8.14
N VAL A 140 7.16 -8.23 -7.04
CA VAL A 140 8.62 -8.13 -7.04
C VAL A 140 9.27 -9.44 -7.49
N ASN A 141 8.82 -10.60 -6.99
CA ASN A 141 9.35 -11.90 -7.40
C ASN A 141 9.15 -12.15 -8.91
N ALA A 142 7.96 -11.80 -9.44
CA ALA A 142 7.65 -11.92 -10.86
C ALA A 142 8.49 -10.96 -11.74
N LEU A 143 8.64 -9.70 -11.30
CA LEU A 143 9.46 -8.70 -12.00
C LEU A 143 10.93 -9.09 -12.03
N MET A 144 11.48 -9.62 -10.93
CA MET A 144 12.86 -10.14 -10.90
C MET A 144 13.05 -11.22 -11.96
N TYR A 145 12.12 -12.16 -12.08
CA TYR A 145 12.21 -13.19 -13.12
C TYR A 145 12.18 -12.60 -14.53
N HIS A 146 11.22 -11.69 -14.78
CA HIS A 146 11.06 -11.05 -16.09
C HIS A 146 12.27 -10.21 -16.50
N LEU A 147 12.79 -9.38 -15.59
CA LEU A 147 13.95 -8.51 -15.85
C LEU A 147 15.25 -9.32 -16.00
N ASN A 148 15.47 -10.34 -15.16
CA ASN A 148 16.63 -11.21 -15.26
C ASN A 148 16.66 -11.97 -16.58
N ALA A 149 15.51 -12.41 -17.10
CA ALA A 149 15.42 -13.04 -18.42
C ALA A 149 15.82 -12.10 -19.58
N GLN A 150 15.74 -10.78 -19.36
CA GLN A 150 16.19 -9.75 -20.30
C GLN A 150 17.65 -9.31 -20.09
N GLY A 151 18.37 -9.93 -19.14
CA GLY A 151 19.74 -9.56 -18.78
C GLY A 151 19.83 -8.28 -17.94
N ILE A 152 18.76 -7.88 -17.30
CA ILE A 152 18.71 -6.74 -16.38
C ILE A 152 18.76 -7.31 -14.95
N PRO A 153 19.86 -7.13 -14.20
CA PRO A 153 20.02 -7.71 -12.87
C PRO A 153 19.09 -7.00 -11.89
N ALA A 154 17.93 -7.59 -11.65
CA ALA A 154 16.88 -7.00 -10.81
C ALA A 154 17.28 -6.93 -9.32
N GLU A 155 18.20 -7.78 -8.88
CA GLU A 155 18.79 -7.77 -7.52
C GLU A 155 19.58 -6.49 -7.24
N GLU A 156 20.19 -5.91 -8.27
CA GLU A 156 20.96 -4.66 -8.18
C GLU A 156 20.06 -3.42 -8.24
N GLN A 157 18.81 -3.60 -8.64
CA GLN A 157 17.83 -2.50 -8.71
C GLN A 157 17.07 -2.36 -7.40
N ASN A 158 17.02 -1.15 -6.89
CA ASN A 158 16.22 -0.83 -5.73
C ASN A 158 14.74 -1.20 -5.98
N ARG A 159 14.21 -2.19 -5.23
CA ARG A 159 12.81 -2.65 -5.32
C ARG A 159 12.36 -3.14 -6.72
N ALA A 160 13.25 -3.78 -7.47
CA ALA A 160 12.96 -4.24 -8.84
C ALA A 160 12.32 -3.16 -9.73
N GLY A 161 12.78 -1.91 -9.61
CA GLY A 161 12.33 -0.78 -10.45
C GLY A 161 10.96 -0.18 -10.06
N LEU A 162 10.36 -0.59 -8.96
CA LEU A 162 9.07 -0.06 -8.49
C LEU A 162 9.20 1.37 -7.96
N VAL A 163 8.42 2.28 -8.51
CA VAL A 163 8.34 3.70 -8.10
C VAL A 163 7.08 4.04 -7.33
N HIS A 164 6.06 3.17 -7.40
CA HIS A 164 4.80 3.29 -6.66
C HIS A 164 4.15 1.91 -6.44
N ARG A 165 3.06 1.89 -5.70
CA ARG A 165 2.32 0.67 -5.39
C ARG A 165 0.82 0.91 -5.36
N ILE A 166 0.05 -0.16 -5.55
CA ILE A 166 -1.38 -0.24 -5.26
C ILE A 166 -1.63 -1.40 -4.28
N ASP A 167 -2.79 -1.42 -3.63
CA ASP A 167 -3.12 -2.44 -2.62
C ASP A 167 -3.19 -3.84 -3.22
N LYS A 168 -3.03 -4.89 -2.38
CA LYS A 168 -3.13 -6.30 -2.77
C LYS A 168 -4.36 -6.57 -3.66
N ASN A 169 -5.53 -6.14 -3.19
CA ASN A 169 -6.81 -6.39 -3.84
C ASN A 169 -7.26 -5.29 -4.81
N THR A 170 -6.43 -4.27 -5.05
CA THR A 170 -6.64 -3.30 -6.13
C THR A 170 -6.00 -3.82 -7.40
N SER A 171 -6.73 -3.82 -8.50
CA SER A 171 -6.24 -4.15 -9.84
C SER A 171 -5.83 -2.89 -10.61
N GLY A 172 -5.08 -3.05 -11.71
CA GLY A 172 -4.79 -1.99 -12.68
C GLY A 172 -3.33 -1.57 -12.76
N LEU A 173 -3.10 -0.43 -13.39
CA LEU A 173 -1.82 0.00 -13.92
C LEU A 173 -0.78 0.36 -12.87
N LEU A 174 0.42 -0.14 -13.10
CA LEU A 174 1.68 0.23 -12.45
C LEU A 174 2.75 0.50 -13.51
N VAL A 175 3.64 1.47 -13.25
CA VAL A 175 4.84 1.70 -14.05
C VAL A 175 6.08 1.22 -13.29
N ILE A 176 6.97 0.53 -14.00
CA ILE A 176 8.19 -0.08 -13.50
C ILE A 176 9.36 0.47 -14.31
N ALA A 177 10.39 0.95 -13.64
CA ALA A 177 11.62 1.38 -14.28
C ALA A 177 12.55 0.19 -14.54
N LYS A 178 13.27 0.19 -15.66
CA LYS A 178 14.25 -0.87 -16.02
C LYS A 178 15.70 -0.48 -15.72
N ASP A 179 15.93 0.77 -15.34
CA ASP A 179 17.25 1.29 -14.93
C ASP A 179 17.11 2.37 -13.85
N GLU A 180 18.20 2.64 -13.15
CA GLU A 180 18.23 3.58 -12.02
C GLU A 180 17.90 5.03 -12.42
N GLN A 181 18.34 5.48 -13.61
CA GLN A 181 18.06 6.83 -14.08
C GLN A 181 16.57 7.02 -14.38
N THR A 182 15.96 6.05 -15.03
CA THR A 182 14.50 6.01 -15.29
C THR A 182 13.75 5.98 -13.97
N HIS A 183 14.18 5.16 -13.00
CA HIS A 183 13.61 5.10 -11.67
C HIS A 183 13.64 6.48 -10.99
N ALA A 184 14.78 7.14 -10.95
CA ALA A 184 14.93 8.45 -10.33
C ALA A 184 14.03 9.52 -10.96
N ARG A 185 13.89 9.52 -12.30
CA ARG A 185 13.03 10.47 -13.02
C ARG A 185 11.54 10.22 -12.77
N LEU A 186 11.09 8.96 -12.80
CA LEU A 186 9.71 8.60 -12.46
C LEU A 186 9.40 8.91 -10.99
N ALA A 187 10.30 8.53 -10.07
CA ALA A 187 10.14 8.84 -8.64
C ALA A 187 10.01 10.35 -8.39
N LYS A 188 10.76 11.16 -9.15
CA LYS A 188 10.63 12.63 -9.09
C LYS A 188 9.25 13.09 -9.53
N GLN A 189 8.69 12.55 -10.62
CA GLN A 189 7.34 12.92 -11.09
C GLN A 189 6.27 12.51 -10.07
N PHE A 190 6.42 11.36 -9.38
CA PHE A 190 5.54 10.99 -8.27
C PHE A 190 5.67 11.94 -7.08
N PHE A 191 6.88 12.37 -6.76
CA PHE A 191 7.15 13.34 -5.70
C PHE A 191 6.59 14.72 -6.02
N ASP A 192 6.76 15.20 -7.26
CA ASP A 192 6.27 16.49 -7.74
C ASP A 192 4.75 16.47 -8.04
N HIS A 193 4.10 15.31 -7.91
CA HIS A 193 2.67 15.11 -8.17
C HIS A 193 2.23 15.44 -9.62
N THR A 194 3.11 15.28 -10.59
CA THR A 194 2.81 15.49 -12.02
C THR A 194 2.19 14.28 -12.69
N ILE A 195 2.31 13.07 -12.08
CA ILE A 195 1.72 11.82 -12.57
C ILE A 195 0.19 11.90 -12.54
N GLN A 196 -0.44 11.61 -13.66
CA GLN A 196 -1.89 11.46 -13.76
C GLN A 196 -2.30 10.04 -13.33
N ARG A 197 -3.10 9.95 -12.27
CA ARG A 197 -3.63 8.68 -11.75
C ARG A 197 -5.13 8.77 -11.60
N ARG A 198 -5.87 7.94 -12.35
CA ARG A 198 -7.31 7.83 -12.22
C ARG A 198 -7.70 6.40 -11.88
N TYR A 199 -8.56 6.29 -10.92
CA TYR A 199 -9.12 5.04 -10.43
C TYR A 199 -10.62 5.04 -10.66
N VAL A 200 -11.18 3.87 -10.88
CA VAL A 200 -12.63 3.66 -10.87
C VAL A 200 -12.98 2.88 -9.61
N ALA A 201 -13.99 3.36 -8.90
CA ALA A 201 -14.48 2.72 -7.68
C ALA A 201 -16.00 2.62 -7.69
N LEU A 202 -16.57 1.51 -7.20
CA LEU A 202 -17.97 1.43 -6.83
C LEU A 202 -18.08 1.65 -5.32
N VAL A 203 -18.89 2.62 -4.90
CA VAL A 203 -19.04 3.02 -3.50
C VAL A 203 -20.48 2.94 -3.05
N TRP A 204 -20.70 2.73 -1.75
CA TRP A 204 -22.05 2.73 -1.17
C TRP A 204 -22.66 4.13 -1.10
N GLY A 205 -23.95 4.20 -1.41
CA GLY A 205 -24.76 5.41 -1.35
C GLY A 205 -24.72 6.23 -2.63
N ASN A 206 -25.57 7.26 -2.67
CA ASN A 206 -25.62 8.27 -3.72
C ASN A 206 -24.94 9.54 -3.25
N PHE A 207 -24.30 10.22 -4.17
CA PHE A 207 -23.83 11.59 -3.98
C PHE A 207 -24.91 12.58 -4.42
N GLU A 208 -25.03 13.67 -3.70
CA GLU A 208 -25.88 14.80 -4.12
C GLU A 208 -25.19 15.56 -5.25
N GLU A 209 -23.89 15.78 -5.11
CA GLU A 209 -23.03 16.45 -6.09
C GLU A 209 -22.53 15.48 -7.16
N ASP A 210 -22.15 16.00 -8.33
CA ASP A 210 -21.56 15.21 -9.42
C ASP A 210 -20.06 15.05 -9.29
N GLU A 211 -19.38 15.94 -8.57
CA GLU A 211 -17.95 15.89 -8.32
C GLU A 211 -17.59 16.59 -7.01
N GLY A 212 -16.41 16.29 -6.49
CA GLY A 212 -15.93 16.93 -5.28
C GLY A 212 -14.49 16.58 -4.94
N THR A 213 -14.03 17.15 -3.83
CA THR A 213 -12.66 16.96 -3.34
C THR A 213 -12.67 16.59 -1.87
N ILE A 214 -11.92 15.56 -1.54
CA ILE A 214 -11.71 15.12 -0.15
C ILE A 214 -10.28 15.51 0.22
N THR A 215 -10.14 16.29 1.28
CA THR A 215 -8.84 16.72 1.81
C THR A 215 -8.75 16.38 3.28
N GLY A 216 -7.67 15.71 3.69
CA GLY A 216 -7.41 15.39 5.09
C GLY A 216 -6.07 14.67 5.25
N ASN A 217 -5.50 14.71 6.45
CA ASN A 217 -4.27 13.97 6.72
C ASN A 217 -4.59 12.49 6.94
N ILE A 218 -3.85 11.60 6.29
CA ILE A 218 -3.99 10.15 6.46
C ILE A 218 -2.81 9.62 7.27
N GLY A 219 -3.12 8.93 8.37
CA GLY A 219 -2.17 8.27 9.25
C GLY A 219 -2.71 6.94 9.76
N ARG A 220 -1.93 6.23 10.57
CA ARG A 220 -2.38 4.98 11.21
C ARG A 220 -3.49 5.27 12.21
N SER A 221 -4.53 4.44 12.20
CA SER A 221 -5.62 4.59 13.16
C SER A 221 -5.11 4.38 14.60
N PRO A 222 -5.46 5.26 15.54
CA PRO A 222 -5.09 5.11 16.95
C PRO A 222 -5.79 3.92 17.62
N LYS A 223 -6.92 3.45 17.06
CA LYS A 223 -7.72 2.33 17.60
C LYS A 223 -7.37 0.98 16.97
N ASP A 224 -6.98 0.99 15.70
CA ASP A 224 -6.67 -0.22 14.94
C ASP A 224 -5.51 0.09 14.00
N ARG A 225 -4.31 -0.34 14.38
CA ARG A 225 -3.08 -0.06 13.62
C ARG A 225 -3.03 -0.70 12.23
N GLN A 226 -3.93 -1.64 11.93
CA GLN A 226 -4.07 -2.22 10.59
C GLN A 226 -4.86 -1.32 9.65
N LYS A 227 -5.58 -0.31 10.17
CA LYS A 227 -6.37 0.63 9.38
C LYS A 227 -5.69 1.99 9.28
N MET A 228 -5.92 2.66 8.15
CA MET A 228 -5.64 4.08 8.01
C MET A 228 -6.84 4.88 8.52
N PHE A 229 -6.58 6.11 8.93
CA PHE A 229 -7.57 7.02 9.50
C PHE A 229 -7.33 8.43 8.99
N VAL A 230 -8.41 9.22 8.83
CA VAL A 230 -8.32 10.63 8.41
C VAL A 230 -8.31 11.51 9.66
N PHE A 231 -7.22 12.24 9.84
CA PHE A 231 -7.07 13.27 10.86
C PHE A 231 -7.49 14.62 10.27
N ALA A 232 -8.77 14.93 10.39
CA ALA A 232 -9.35 16.14 9.79
C ALA A 232 -8.79 17.44 10.39
N ASP A 233 -8.34 17.38 11.64
CA ASP A 233 -7.72 18.48 12.39
C ASP A 233 -6.21 18.64 12.08
N GLY A 234 -5.64 17.76 11.26
CA GLY A 234 -4.22 17.77 10.93
C GLY A 234 -3.29 17.36 12.08
N SER A 235 -3.82 16.80 13.18
CA SER A 235 -3.05 16.44 14.37
C SER A 235 -1.99 15.35 14.13
N ASP A 236 -2.22 14.47 13.14
CA ASP A 236 -1.30 13.39 12.76
C ASP A 236 -1.46 13.06 11.27
N GLY A 237 -0.66 12.12 10.78
CA GLY A 237 -0.71 11.65 9.40
C GLY A 237 -0.02 12.59 8.41
N LYS A 238 -0.22 12.28 7.12
CA LYS A 238 0.34 13.05 6.00
C LYS A 238 -0.79 13.59 5.14
N HIS A 239 -0.63 14.82 4.68
CA HIS A 239 -1.59 15.46 3.79
C HIS A 239 -1.96 14.58 2.60
N ALA A 240 -3.26 14.51 2.31
CA ALA A 240 -3.82 13.72 1.22
C ALA A 240 -4.99 14.44 0.57
N VAL A 241 -5.05 14.36 -0.77
CA VAL A 241 -6.12 14.96 -1.59
C VAL A 241 -6.59 13.93 -2.62
N THR A 242 -7.91 13.72 -2.64
CA THR A 242 -8.60 12.87 -3.61
C THR A 242 -9.74 13.66 -4.23
N HIS A 243 -9.70 13.84 -5.56
CA HIS A 243 -10.85 14.35 -6.30
C HIS A 243 -11.69 13.18 -6.77
N TRP A 244 -13.00 13.35 -6.74
CA TRP A 244 -13.93 12.33 -7.24
C TRP A 244 -14.95 12.96 -8.19
N LYS A 245 -15.41 12.14 -9.15
CA LYS A 245 -16.46 12.48 -10.10
C LYS A 245 -17.38 11.31 -10.27
N VAL A 246 -18.70 11.56 -10.23
CA VAL A 246 -19.72 10.54 -10.48
C VAL A 246 -19.69 10.16 -11.95
N LEU A 247 -19.58 8.86 -12.22
CA LEU A 247 -19.73 8.29 -13.55
C LEU A 247 -21.14 7.75 -13.76
N LYS A 248 -21.72 7.07 -12.74
CA LYS A 248 -23.08 6.53 -12.80
C LYS A 248 -23.66 6.32 -11.41
N ARG A 249 -24.93 6.65 -11.23
CA ARG A 249 -25.71 6.40 -10.00
C ARG A 249 -26.61 5.18 -10.19
N TYR A 250 -26.61 4.28 -9.21
CA TYR A 250 -27.43 3.07 -9.19
C TYR A 250 -28.47 3.09 -8.05
N GLY A 251 -28.75 4.25 -7.47
CA GLY A 251 -29.68 4.40 -6.34
C GLY A 251 -29.06 4.07 -4.99
N TYR A 252 -28.47 2.90 -4.81
CA TYR A 252 -27.87 2.46 -3.55
C TYR A 252 -26.34 2.40 -3.56
N VAL A 253 -25.75 2.44 -4.75
CA VAL A 253 -24.32 2.56 -4.96
C VAL A 253 -24.03 3.56 -6.09
N THR A 254 -22.81 4.09 -6.13
CA THR A 254 -22.38 5.03 -7.16
C THR A 254 -21.03 4.60 -7.71
N LEU A 255 -20.93 4.58 -9.04
CA LEU A 255 -19.65 4.43 -9.73
C LEU A 255 -18.98 5.80 -9.82
N VAL A 256 -17.78 5.92 -9.30
CA VAL A 256 -17.01 7.16 -9.28
C VAL A 256 -15.64 6.98 -9.92
N GLU A 257 -15.16 8.03 -10.59
CA GLU A 257 -13.75 8.18 -10.92
C GLU A 257 -13.05 8.95 -9.78
N CYS A 258 -11.89 8.46 -9.35
CA CYS A 258 -11.07 9.13 -8.35
C CYS A 258 -9.73 9.55 -8.98
N ARG A 259 -9.38 10.83 -8.90
CA ARG A 259 -8.10 11.38 -9.30
C ARG A 259 -7.28 11.73 -8.06
N LEU A 260 -6.05 11.24 -8.00
CA LEU A 260 -5.16 11.41 -6.85
C LEU A 260 -4.13 12.52 -7.09
N GLU A 261 -4.03 13.48 -6.17
CA GLU A 261 -2.84 14.34 -6.08
C GLU A 261 -1.74 13.64 -5.28
N THR A 262 -2.09 12.98 -4.20
CA THR A 262 -1.18 12.27 -3.31
C THR A 262 -1.41 10.75 -3.40
N GLY A 263 -0.46 9.93 -2.92
CA GLY A 263 -0.58 8.46 -2.90
C GLY A 263 -0.30 7.89 -1.52
N ARG A 264 -1.23 8.08 -0.56
CA ARG A 264 -1.09 7.50 0.78
C ARG A 264 -1.71 6.10 0.81
N THR A 265 -1.22 5.26 1.72
CA THR A 265 -1.74 3.90 1.92
C THR A 265 -3.26 3.94 2.10
N HIS A 266 -3.99 3.11 1.34
CA HIS A 266 -5.46 3.02 1.33
C HIS A 266 -6.20 4.36 1.09
N GLN A 267 -5.57 5.35 0.46
CA GLN A 267 -6.09 6.73 0.43
C GLN A 267 -7.53 6.83 -0.08
N ILE A 268 -7.86 6.28 -1.25
CA ILE A 268 -9.24 6.32 -1.79
C ILE A 268 -10.19 5.62 -0.84
N ARG A 269 -9.80 4.47 -0.32
CA ARG A 269 -10.64 3.63 0.56
C ARG A 269 -10.99 4.34 1.85
N VAL A 270 -10.00 4.94 2.53
CA VAL A 270 -10.24 5.64 3.79
C VAL A 270 -10.92 6.99 3.58
N HIS A 271 -10.60 7.72 2.50
CA HIS A 271 -11.27 8.98 2.19
C HIS A 271 -12.75 8.78 1.87
N MET A 272 -13.09 7.81 1.02
CA MET A 272 -14.48 7.49 0.70
C MET A 272 -15.25 6.99 1.93
N ALA A 273 -14.65 6.14 2.76
CA ALA A 273 -15.27 5.70 4.01
C ALA A 273 -15.48 6.87 4.98
N TRP A 274 -14.56 7.82 5.06
CA TRP A 274 -14.64 8.98 5.92
C TRP A 274 -15.80 9.90 5.57
N ILE A 275 -16.09 10.10 4.27
CA ILE A 275 -17.25 10.88 3.82
C ILE A 275 -18.56 10.07 3.80
N GLY A 276 -18.57 8.83 4.32
CA GLY A 276 -19.78 8.00 4.42
C GLY A 276 -20.09 7.13 3.21
N HIS A 277 -19.18 7.02 2.26
CA HIS A 277 -19.30 6.24 1.02
C HIS A 277 -18.21 5.17 0.91
N PRO A 278 -18.09 4.19 1.85
CA PRO A 278 -17.06 3.16 1.74
C PRO A 278 -17.19 2.39 0.42
N LEU A 279 -16.06 1.88 -0.08
CA LEU A 279 -16.06 1.09 -1.29
C LEU A 279 -16.88 -0.17 -1.13
N PHE A 280 -17.57 -0.57 -2.20
CA PHE A 280 -18.34 -1.80 -2.24
C PHE A 280 -17.44 -3.01 -1.98
N ASN A 281 -17.85 -3.86 -1.04
CA ASN A 281 -17.12 -5.03 -0.55
C ASN A 281 -15.72 -4.73 0.03
N ASP A 282 -15.54 -3.55 0.65
CA ASP A 282 -14.32 -3.25 1.40
C ASP A 282 -14.43 -3.73 2.84
N GLU A 283 -13.94 -4.93 3.11
CA GLU A 283 -13.95 -5.57 4.43
C GLU A 283 -13.25 -4.70 5.50
N ARG A 284 -12.15 -4.06 5.14
CA ARG A 284 -11.36 -3.26 6.09
C ARG A 284 -12.04 -1.95 6.50
N TYR A 285 -12.79 -1.34 5.60
CA TYR A 285 -13.46 -0.05 5.83
C TYR A 285 -14.97 -0.16 5.90
N GLY A 286 -15.51 -1.40 6.06
CA GLY A 286 -16.90 -1.66 6.40
C GLY A 286 -17.88 -1.58 5.23
N GLY A 287 -17.39 -1.76 4.00
CA GLY A 287 -18.21 -1.85 2.79
C GLY A 287 -18.68 -3.26 2.44
N ASP A 288 -18.29 -4.26 3.23
CA ASP A 288 -18.58 -5.69 3.08
C ASP A 288 -19.95 -6.12 3.62
N ARG A 289 -20.81 -5.17 3.85
CA ARG A 289 -22.18 -5.38 4.33
C ARG A 289 -23.16 -4.43 3.64
N ILE A 290 -24.44 -4.73 3.72
CA ILE A 290 -25.48 -3.85 3.17
C ILE A 290 -25.54 -2.55 3.99
N LEU A 291 -25.19 -1.45 3.37
CA LEU A 291 -25.21 -0.12 3.99
C LEU A 291 -26.40 0.73 3.51
N LYS A 292 -26.86 0.49 2.29
CA LYS A 292 -27.97 1.17 1.65
C LYS A 292 -28.86 0.15 0.92
N GLY A 293 -30.14 0.45 0.79
CA GLY A 293 -31.09 -0.40 0.07
C GLY A 293 -32.32 -0.76 0.90
N THR A 294 -32.93 -1.88 0.57
CA THR A 294 -34.16 -2.36 1.19
C THR A 294 -33.92 -3.51 2.15
N THR A 295 -34.93 -3.80 3.01
CA THR A 295 -34.87 -4.93 3.96
C THR A 295 -35.38 -6.25 3.36
N PHE A 296 -35.81 -6.25 2.10
CA PHE A 296 -36.38 -7.43 1.45
C PHE A 296 -35.33 -8.52 1.21
N ALA A 297 -35.75 -9.77 1.39
CA ALA A 297 -34.86 -10.94 1.20
C ALA A 297 -34.26 -11.01 -0.21
N LYS A 298 -35.02 -10.64 -1.25
CA LYS A 298 -34.51 -10.59 -2.64
C LYS A 298 -33.35 -9.61 -2.82
N TYR A 299 -33.43 -8.44 -2.16
CA TYR A 299 -32.33 -7.47 -2.23
C TYR A 299 -31.09 -7.98 -1.50
N ARG A 300 -31.27 -8.58 -0.32
CA ARG A 300 -30.14 -9.21 0.39
C ARG A 300 -29.47 -10.26 -0.47
N GLN A 301 -30.24 -11.18 -1.08
CA GLN A 301 -29.71 -12.19 -1.97
C GLN A 301 -28.99 -11.58 -3.18
N PHE A 302 -29.51 -10.49 -3.74
CA PHE A 302 -28.85 -9.75 -4.82
C PHE A 302 -27.48 -9.24 -4.39
N ILE A 303 -27.38 -8.61 -3.22
CA ILE A 303 -26.10 -8.09 -2.69
C ILE A 303 -25.12 -9.23 -2.36
N ASP A 304 -25.58 -10.33 -1.76
CA ASP A 304 -24.75 -11.50 -1.49
C ASP A 304 -24.16 -12.07 -2.79
N ASN A 305 -24.95 -12.11 -3.87
CA ASN A 305 -24.48 -12.49 -5.19
C ASN A 305 -23.47 -11.47 -5.77
N CYS A 306 -23.66 -10.17 -5.52
CA CYS A 306 -22.72 -9.15 -5.94
C CYS A 306 -21.38 -9.28 -5.18
N PHE A 307 -21.38 -9.56 -3.88
CA PHE A 307 -20.18 -9.82 -3.09
C PHE A 307 -19.44 -11.09 -3.55
N THR A 308 -20.17 -12.12 -4.00
CA THR A 308 -19.58 -13.33 -4.58
C THR A 308 -18.87 -13.04 -5.90
N VAL A 309 -19.45 -12.20 -6.75
CA VAL A 309 -18.86 -11.82 -8.05
C VAL A 309 -17.65 -10.91 -7.87
N MET A 310 -17.71 -10.00 -6.90
CA MET A 310 -16.64 -9.07 -6.55
C MET A 310 -16.14 -9.34 -5.13
N PRO A 311 -15.29 -10.36 -4.90
CA PRO A 311 -14.90 -10.80 -3.55
C PRO A 311 -13.80 -9.92 -2.92
N ARG A 312 -13.75 -8.65 -3.30
CA ARG A 312 -12.77 -7.65 -2.89
C ARG A 312 -13.35 -6.25 -2.97
N HIS A 313 -12.67 -5.26 -2.40
CA HIS A 313 -13.08 -3.87 -2.61
C HIS A 313 -13.09 -3.50 -4.10
N ALA A 314 -14.17 -2.88 -4.54
CA ALA A 314 -14.36 -2.48 -5.92
C ALA A 314 -13.54 -1.24 -6.25
N LEU A 315 -12.24 -1.44 -6.55
CA LEU A 315 -11.27 -0.41 -6.91
C LEU A 315 -10.34 -0.92 -8.01
N HIS A 316 -10.13 -0.07 -9.03
CA HIS A 316 -9.27 -0.36 -10.16
C HIS A 316 -8.48 0.89 -10.60
N ALA A 317 -7.17 0.76 -10.73
CA ALA A 317 -6.26 1.80 -11.23
C ALA A 317 -6.34 1.84 -12.76
N ARG A 318 -7.33 2.59 -13.28
CA ARG A 318 -7.71 2.56 -14.68
C ARG A 318 -6.75 3.30 -15.61
N LEU A 319 -6.22 4.45 -15.17
CA LEU A 319 -5.43 5.33 -16.01
C LEU A 319 -4.16 5.76 -15.32
N LEU A 320 -3.06 5.71 -16.07
CA LEU A 320 -1.75 6.20 -15.65
C LEU A 320 -1.14 7.03 -16.77
N GLY A 321 -0.83 8.30 -16.48
CA GLY A 321 -0.18 9.22 -17.43
C GLY A 321 1.03 9.90 -16.80
N PHE A 322 2.10 10.04 -17.57
CA PHE A 322 3.36 10.64 -17.14
C PHE A 322 4.20 11.11 -18.33
N GLU A 323 5.17 12.00 -18.09
CA GLU A 323 6.21 12.29 -19.06
C GLU A 323 7.18 11.11 -19.15
N HIS A 324 7.35 10.56 -20.35
CA HIS A 324 8.26 9.45 -20.57
C HIS A 324 9.72 9.85 -20.25
N PRO A 325 10.41 9.15 -19.32
CA PRO A 325 11.70 9.60 -18.79
C PRO A 325 12.82 9.78 -19.83
N ALA A 326 12.75 9.09 -20.95
CA ALA A 326 13.78 9.14 -22.00
C ALA A 326 13.40 10.00 -23.20
N THR A 327 12.13 9.95 -23.65
CA THR A 327 11.67 10.69 -24.84
C THR A 327 11.12 12.08 -24.51
N HIS A 328 10.76 12.33 -23.23
CA HIS A 328 10.10 13.56 -22.76
C HIS A 328 8.72 13.80 -23.39
N GLU A 329 8.11 12.78 -23.95
CA GLU A 329 6.75 12.82 -24.46
C GLU A 329 5.75 12.48 -23.34
N GLU A 330 4.61 13.17 -23.33
CA GLU A 330 3.49 12.81 -22.47
C GLU A 330 2.85 11.51 -22.97
N VAL A 331 2.80 10.51 -22.10
CA VAL A 331 2.19 9.22 -22.40
C VAL A 331 1.03 8.96 -21.47
N LEU A 332 -0.01 8.31 -21.99
CA LEU A 332 -1.23 8.00 -21.27
C LEU A 332 -1.64 6.56 -21.59
N PHE A 333 -1.82 5.77 -20.54
CA PHE A 333 -2.22 4.37 -20.64
C PHE A 333 -3.53 4.14 -19.90
N GLU A 334 -4.40 3.32 -20.50
CA GLU A 334 -5.65 2.90 -19.87
C GLU A 334 -5.70 1.37 -19.80
N SER A 335 -6.20 0.86 -18.67
CA SER A 335 -6.53 -0.54 -18.46
C SER A 335 -8.06 -0.71 -18.47
N PRO A 336 -8.60 -1.74 -19.16
CA PRO A 336 -10.01 -2.05 -19.08
C PRO A 336 -10.39 -2.50 -17.68
N LEU A 337 -11.65 -2.32 -17.30
CA LEU A 337 -12.15 -2.90 -16.05
C LEU A 337 -12.02 -4.42 -16.09
N PRO A 338 -11.51 -5.06 -15.03
CA PRO A 338 -11.41 -6.52 -14.98
C PRO A 338 -12.79 -7.18 -14.90
N ASP A 339 -12.85 -8.46 -15.28
CA ASP A 339 -14.10 -9.22 -15.46
C ASP A 339 -15.00 -9.20 -14.21
N ASP A 340 -14.42 -9.31 -13.00
CA ASP A 340 -15.16 -9.25 -11.75
C ASP A 340 -15.86 -7.90 -11.56
N PHE A 341 -15.18 -6.82 -11.94
CA PHE A 341 -15.75 -5.47 -11.85
C PHE A 341 -16.83 -5.24 -12.93
N GLN A 342 -16.57 -5.67 -14.15
CA GLN A 342 -17.57 -5.57 -15.24
C GLN A 342 -18.84 -6.34 -14.90
N ALA A 343 -18.70 -7.59 -14.46
CA ALA A 343 -19.84 -8.42 -14.05
C ALA A 343 -20.61 -7.82 -12.86
N LEU A 344 -19.93 -7.15 -11.92
CA LEU A 344 -20.59 -6.41 -10.84
C LEU A 344 -21.45 -5.27 -11.39
N LEU A 345 -20.92 -4.47 -12.34
CA LEU A 345 -21.66 -3.35 -12.93
C LEU A 345 -22.85 -3.82 -13.75
N GLU A 346 -22.72 -4.90 -14.52
CA GLU A 346 -23.84 -5.52 -15.27
C GLU A 346 -24.98 -5.97 -14.34
N LYS A 347 -24.65 -6.53 -13.16
CA LYS A 347 -25.67 -6.87 -12.15
C LYS A 347 -26.43 -5.63 -11.67
N TRP A 348 -25.71 -4.55 -11.37
CA TRP A 348 -26.34 -3.30 -10.96
C TRP A 348 -27.15 -2.65 -12.06
N ASP A 349 -26.69 -2.71 -13.33
CA ASP A 349 -27.44 -2.24 -14.50
C ASP A 349 -28.77 -2.99 -14.65
N THR A 350 -28.72 -4.32 -14.54
CA THR A 350 -29.90 -5.18 -14.61
C THR A 350 -30.88 -4.89 -13.45
N TYR A 351 -30.34 -4.70 -12.23
CA TYR A 351 -31.17 -4.37 -11.07
C TYR A 351 -31.91 -3.03 -11.23
N CYS A 352 -31.22 -1.98 -11.67
CA CYS A 352 -31.83 -0.67 -11.88
C CYS A 352 -32.89 -0.70 -12.98
N SER A 353 -32.62 -1.36 -14.12
CA SER A 353 -33.60 -1.50 -15.19
C SER A 353 -34.87 -2.24 -14.76
N ALA A 354 -34.73 -3.27 -13.90
CA ALA A 354 -35.88 -4.00 -13.37
C ALA A 354 -36.72 -3.16 -12.38
N VAL A 355 -36.09 -2.27 -11.61
CA VAL A 355 -36.78 -1.34 -10.69
C VAL A 355 -37.55 -0.29 -11.48
N GLU A 356 -36.93 0.33 -12.47
CA GLU A 356 -37.57 1.33 -13.34
C GLU A 356 -38.81 0.76 -14.08
N THR A 357 -38.73 -0.50 -14.52
CA THR A 357 -39.86 -1.20 -15.18
C THR A 357 -40.98 -1.51 -14.20
N ALA A 358 -40.71 -1.72 -12.91
CA ALA A 358 -41.69 -2.02 -11.90
C ALA A 358 -42.42 -0.77 -11.35
N GLU A 359 -41.85 0.42 -11.56
CA GLU A 359 -42.44 1.71 -11.15
C GLU A 359 -43.28 2.37 -12.25
N GLN A 360 -43.21 1.84 -13.47
CA GLN A 360 -44.08 2.21 -14.62
C GLN A 360 -45.36 1.34 -14.68
#